data_42457e421876ddae67f69a42dc1d4aae
#
_entry.id   42457e421876ddae67f69a42dc1d4aae
#
_cell.length_a   1.000
_cell.length_b   1.000
_cell.length_c   1.000
_cell.angle_alpha   90.00
_cell.angle_beta   90.00
_cell.angle_gamma   90.00
#
_symmetry.space_group_name_H-M   'P 1'
#
loop_
_entity.id
_entity.type
_entity.pdbx_description
1 polymer ?
#
loop_
_entity_poly.entity_id
_entity_poly.type
_entity_poly.pdbx_seq_one_letter_code
_entity_poly.pdbx_strand_id
1 'polypeptide(L)' 'VIIPWQELEAETLENLIETFVLREGTDYGEQERSLLQKVADVRRQLERGDVVLVWSELHESINIMPKGEFRG' A
#
# COMPACT_ATOMS: atom_id res chain seq x y z
N VAL A 1 2.53 -3.94 13.81
CA VAL A 1 3.40 -5.00 13.29
C VAL A 1 3.61 -4.81 11.81
N ILE A 2 4.87 -4.74 11.39
CA ILE A 2 5.20 -4.62 9.99
C ILE A 2 5.08 -5.98 9.33
N ILE A 3 4.40 -6.02 8.19
CA ILE A 3 4.26 -7.24 7.42
C ILE A 3 5.22 -7.17 6.25
N PRO A 4 6.16 -8.11 6.12
CA PRO A 4 7.07 -8.08 4.98
C PRO A 4 6.32 -8.39 3.69
N TRP A 5 6.37 -7.45 2.77
CA TRP A 5 5.65 -7.61 1.51
C TRP A 5 6.21 -8.77 0.70
N GLN A 6 7.46 -9.13 0.95
CA GLN A 6 8.10 -10.22 0.20
C GLN A 6 7.48 -11.57 0.51
N GLU A 7 6.80 -11.70 1.65
CA GLU A 7 6.19 -12.96 2.02
C GLU A 7 4.81 -13.13 1.39
N LEU A 8 4.32 -12.11 0.76
CA LEU A 8 3.03 -12.17 0.09
C LEU A 8 3.22 -12.51 -1.36
N GLU A 9 2.26 -13.26 -1.91
CA GLU A 9 2.28 -13.52 -3.33
C GLU A 9 2.03 -12.23 -4.09
N ALA A 10 2.57 -12.12 -5.30
CA ALA A 10 2.44 -10.91 -6.09
C ALA A 10 0.97 -10.53 -6.25
N GLU A 11 0.11 -11.51 -6.52
CA GLU A 11 -1.29 -11.23 -6.72
C GLU A 11 -1.94 -10.71 -5.44
N THR A 12 -1.61 -11.34 -4.31
CA THR A 12 -2.14 -10.90 -3.03
C THR A 12 -1.68 -9.49 -2.71
N LEU A 13 -0.41 -9.22 -2.96
CA LEU A 13 0.13 -7.89 -2.69
C LEU A 13 -0.56 -6.83 -3.53
N GLU A 14 -0.77 -7.11 -4.80
CA GLU A 14 -1.43 -6.16 -5.68
C GLU A 14 -2.87 -5.91 -5.25
N ASN A 15 -3.56 -6.97 -4.81
CA ASN A 15 -4.92 -6.81 -4.32
C ASN A 15 -4.98 -5.94 -3.07
N LEU A 16 -4.03 -6.12 -2.17
CA LEU A 16 -3.96 -5.29 -0.97
C LEU A 16 -3.74 -3.83 -1.33
N ILE A 17 -2.81 -3.58 -2.23
CA ILE A 17 -2.51 -2.22 -2.64
C ILE A 17 -3.72 -1.61 -3.34
N GLU A 18 -4.38 -2.37 -4.19
CA GLU A 18 -5.56 -1.88 -4.89
C GLU A 18 -6.66 -1.50 -3.89
N THR A 19 -6.90 -2.35 -2.91
CA THR A 19 -7.88 -2.07 -1.88
C THR A 19 -7.52 -0.79 -1.13
N PHE A 20 -6.24 -0.63 -0.81
CA PHE A 20 -5.78 0.56 -0.13
C PHE A 20 -6.03 1.82 -0.97
N VAL A 21 -5.66 1.76 -2.24
CA VAL A 21 -5.83 2.92 -3.13
C VAL A 21 -7.29 3.29 -3.27
N LEU A 22 -8.15 2.29 -3.43
CA LEU A 22 -9.57 2.55 -3.60
C LEU A 22 -10.19 3.10 -2.32
N ARG A 23 -9.76 2.59 -1.18
CA ARG A 23 -10.31 3.02 0.09
C ARG A 23 -9.92 4.45 0.43
N GLU A 24 -8.67 4.80 0.14
CA GLU A 24 -8.19 6.13 0.44
C GLU A 24 -8.75 7.17 -0.51
N GLY A 25 -9.33 6.71 -1.60
CA GLY A 25 -9.91 7.64 -2.56
C GLY A 25 -8.90 8.60 -3.10
N THR A 26 -7.70 8.12 -3.36
CA THR A 26 -6.64 8.98 -3.85
C THR A 26 -6.94 9.39 -5.27
N ASP A 27 -7.82 10.34 -5.38
CA ASP A 27 -8.13 10.92 -6.67
C ASP A 27 -7.28 12.16 -6.82
N TYR A 28 -6.31 12.10 -7.71
CA TYR A 28 -5.41 13.22 -7.90
C TYR A 28 -5.97 14.20 -8.90
N GLY A 29 -7.27 14.30 -8.93
CA GLY A 29 -7.92 15.32 -9.73
C GLY A 29 -7.71 15.12 -11.21
N GLU A 30 -6.97 16.03 -11.80
CA GLU A 30 -6.86 16.06 -13.25
C GLU A 30 -5.94 15.00 -13.81
N GLN A 31 -5.12 14.44 -12.98
CA GLN A 31 -4.19 13.40 -13.42
C GLN A 31 -4.91 12.07 -13.35
N GLU A 32 -5.46 11.65 -14.45
CA GLU A 32 -6.19 10.40 -14.48
C GLU A 32 -5.22 9.25 -14.62
N ARG A 33 -4.53 8.96 -13.56
CA ARG A 33 -3.70 7.78 -13.56
C ARG A 33 -4.60 6.57 -13.36
N SER A 34 -4.39 5.57 -14.18
CA SER A 34 -5.17 4.35 -14.05
C SER A 34 -4.89 3.70 -12.69
N LEU A 35 -5.85 2.88 -12.26
CA LEU A 35 -5.67 2.16 -11.00
C LEU A 35 -4.40 1.32 -11.03
N LEU A 36 -4.12 0.71 -12.18
CA LEU A 36 -2.92 -0.09 -12.33
C LEU A 36 -1.66 0.72 -12.10
N GLN A 37 -1.64 1.95 -12.56
CA GLN A 37 -0.47 2.79 -12.37
C GLN A 37 -0.30 3.16 -10.90
N LYS A 38 -1.40 3.45 -10.22
CA LYS A 38 -1.32 3.76 -8.80
C LYS A 38 -0.84 2.57 -8.00
N VAL A 39 -1.33 1.39 -8.32
CA VAL A 39 -0.89 0.17 -7.67
C VAL A 39 0.60 -0.05 -7.91
N ALA A 40 1.03 0.15 -9.15
CA ALA A 40 2.45 -0.03 -9.48
C ALA A 40 3.33 0.96 -8.73
N ASP A 41 2.87 2.21 -8.60
CA ASP A 41 3.63 3.21 -7.87
C ASP A 41 3.82 2.83 -6.41
N VAL A 42 2.74 2.41 -5.76
CA VAL A 42 2.82 2.01 -4.36
C VAL A 42 3.70 0.78 -4.21
N ARG A 43 3.56 -0.17 -5.12
CA ARG A 43 4.40 -1.37 -5.06
C ARG A 43 5.87 -1.01 -5.18
N ARG A 44 6.19 -0.07 -6.06
CA ARG A 44 7.58 0.36 -6.21
C ARG A 44 8.09 0.98 -4.93
N GLN A 45 7.26 1.78 -4.26
CA GLN A 45 7.66 2.37 -2.99
C GLN A 45 7.91 1.31 -1.93
N LEU A 46 7.12 0.25 -1.94
CA LEU A 46 7.35 -0.87 -1.03
C LEU A 46 8.68 -1.54 -1.33
N GLU A 47 8.98 -1.74 -2.60
CA GLU A 47 10.23 -2.39 -3.00
C GLU A 47 11.43 -1.53 -2.62
N ARG A 48 11.28 -0.22 -2.65
CA ARG A 48 12.36 0.68 -2.28
C ARG A 48 12.47 0.88 -0.77
N GLY A 49 11.45 0.46 -0.04
CA GLY A 49 11.45 0.64 1.40
C GLY A 49 10.95 2.00 1.86
N ASP A 50 10.35 2.76 0.96
CA ASP A 50 9.82 4.07 1.33
C ASP A 50 8.54 3.94 2.15
N VAL A 51 7.77 2.90 1.92
CA VAL A 51 6.56 2.64 2.69
C VAL A 51 6.59 1.21 3.18
N VAL A 52 5.77 0.93 4.19
CA VAL A 52 5.72 -0.39 4.79
C VAL A 52 4.27 -0.82 4.95
N LEU A 53 4.08 -2.14 4.98
CA LEU A 53 2.77 -2.71 5.27
C LEU A 53 2.65 -2.91 6.77
N VAL A 54 1.55 -2.46 7.34
CA VAL A 54 1.34 -2.55 8.78
C VAL A 54 -0.04 -3.13 9.05
N TRP A 55 -0.09 -4.11 9.95
CA TRP A 55 -1.37 -4.67 10.37
C TRP A 55 -2.00 -3.73 11.39
N SER A 56 -3.25 -3.39 11.16
CA SER A 56 -3.99 -2.54 12.08
C SER A 56 -5.06 -3.39 12.77
N GLU A 57 -4.91 -3.57 14.07
CA GLU A 57 -5.92 -4.32 14.82
C GLU A 57 -7.20 -3.53 14.95
N LEU A 58 -7.07 -2.23 14.98
CA LEU A 58 -8.24 -1.38 15.10
C LEU A 58 -9.18 -1.54 13.92
N HIS A 59 -8.61 -1.61 12.72
CA HIS A 59 -9.41 -1.74 11.51
C HIS A 59 -9.43 -3.16 10.98
N GLU A 60 -8.70 -4.06 11.63
CA GLU A 60 -8.58 -5.44 11.21
C GLU A 60 -8.23 -5.55 9.74
N SER A 61 -7.28 -4.73 9.32
CA SER A 61 -6.86 -4.70 7.93
C SER A 61 -5.42 -4.26 7.85
N ILE A 62 -4.87 -4.38 6.64
CA ILE A 62 -3.50 -3.98 6.39
C ILE A 62 -3.50 -2.56 5.86
N ASN A 63 -2.67 -1.72 6.44
CA ASN A 63 -2.49 -0.35 6.00
C ASN A 63 -1.10 -0.18 5.42
N ILE A 64 -0.96 0.85 4.60
CA ILE A 64 0.32 1.22 4.01
C ILE A 64 0.65 2.61 4.52
N MET A 65 1.85 2.78 5.04
CA MET A 65 2.25 4.06 5.57
C MET A 65 3.72 4.31 5.28
N PRO A 66 4.14 5.59 5.24
CA PRO A 66 5.54 5.91 5.07
C PRO A 66 6.37 5.31 6.19
N LYS A 67 7.55 4.83 5.83
CA LYS A 67 8.43 4.19 6.81
C LYS A 67 8.75 5.14 7.96
N GLY A 68 8.90 6.41 7.66
CA GLY A 68 9.26 7.38 8.67
C GLY A 68 8.17 7.65 9.69
N GLU A 69 6.93 7.30 9.36
CA GLU A 69 5.82 7.50 10.30
C GLU A 69 5.54 6.27 11.15
N PHE A 70 6.14 5.17 10.80
CA PHE A 70 5.92 3.94 11.57
C PHE A 70 6.81 3.98 12.81
N ARG A 71 6.18 3.81 13.94
CA ARG A 71 6.90 3.76 15.22
C ARG A 71 6.53 2.47 15.90
N GLY A 72 7.18 1.47 15.52
CA GLY A 72 6.81 0.18 16.07
C GLY A 72 7.83 -0.52 16.81
#